data_09d70d2d22c17f35c35726e4fdcff799
#
_entry.id   09d70d2d22c17f35c35726e4fdcff799
#
_cell.length_a   1.000
_cell.length_b   1.000
_cell.length_c   1.000
_cell.angle_alpha   90.00
_cell.angle_beta   90.00
_cell.angle_gamma   90.00
#
_symmetry.space_group_name_H-M   'P 1'
#
loop_
_entity.id
_entity.type
_entity.pdbx_description
1 polymer ?
#
loop_
_entity_poly.entity_id
_entity_poly.type
_entity_poly.pdbx_seq_one_letter_code
_entity_poly.pdbx_strand_id
1 'polypeptide(L)'
;QFTSYMLKHTQKQDIQMTGQLLNDMFTHIDKINPDAFMPEKQNFISRLFQKRQPNLQEIMSDYTRLKVRIDRLSIQLEHSQIQLLKDNDLMEKLYKMNESYFRHINKYIAACELKMYELKTELLPKLQQTATITLDPLDEQAVRDLHMQIEWIDKRKYDLEISREIAIQSAPQIRMIQQTGQMLIEKIQSSILTTIPIWQNQIAVILQMNKHRRLAETE
;
A
#
# COMPACT_ATOMS: atom_id res chain seq x y z
N GLN A 1 7.44 -19.51 4.34
CA GLN A 1 7.87 -18.41 5.24
C GLN A 1 7.82 -17.04 4.55
N PHE A 2 8.38 -16.86 3.33
CA PHE A 2 8.37 -15.56 2.60
C PHE A 2 6.95 -15.06 2.32
N THR A 3 6.08 -15.91 1.76
CA THR A 3 4.67 -15.57 1.45
C THR A 3 3.87 -15.22 2.71
N SER A 4 4.10 -15.93 3.80
CA SER A 4 3.45 -15.66 5.09
C SER A 4 3.94 -14.34 5.72
N TYR A 5 5.22 -14.02 5.55
CA TYR A 5 5.80 -12.76 5.97
C TYR A 5 5.22 -11.59 5.15
N MET A 6 5.12 -11.76 3.83
CA MET A 6 4.49 -10.81 2.92
C MET A 6 3.04 -10.51 3.30
N LEU A 7 2.22 -11.55 3.50
CA LEU A 7 0.81 -11.39 3.88
C LEU A 7 0.62 -10.66 5.20
N LYS A 8 1.51 -10.90 6.17
CA LYS A 8 1.44 -10.26 7.49
C LYS A 8 1.79 -8.77 7.46
N HIS A 9 2.65 -8.34 6.52
CA HIS A 9 3.13 -6.95 6.43
C HIS A 9 2.46 -6.15 5.31
N THR A 10 1.68 -6.79 4.44
CA THR A 10 0.86 -6.15 3.41
C THR A 10 -0.55 -5.82 3.90
N GLN A 11 -0.76 -5.67 5.20
CA GLN A 11 -2.08 -5.29 5.69
C GLN A 11 -2.44 -3.90 5.13
N LYS A 12 -3.39 -3.89 4.20
CA LYS A 12 -4.00 -2.70 3.57
C LYS A 12 -4.58 -1.68 4.57
N GLN A 13 -4.52 -2.01 5.87
CA GLN A 13 -5.22 -1.27 6.93
C GLN A 13 -4.68 0.15 7.09
N ASP A 14 -3.35 0.35 7.03
CA ASP A 14 -2.75 1.67 7.22
C ASP A 14 -2.96 2.58 6.00
N ILE A 15 -2.91 2.03 4.79
CA ILE A 15 -3.20 2.76 3.55
C ILE A 15 -4.67 3.21 3.51
N GLN A 16 -5.60 2.31 3.87
CA GLN A 16 -7.03 2.61 3.89
C GLN A 16 -7.37 3.64 4.97
N MET A 17 -6.82 3.49 6.16
CA MET A 17 -7.00 4.43 7.27
C MET A 17 -6.48 5.82 6.93
N THR A 18 -5.30 5.91 6.32
CA THR A 18 -4.72 7.18 5.88
C THR A 18 -5.57 7.85 4.79
N GLY A 19 -6.08 7.07 3.83
CA GLY A 19 -7.02 7.56 2.82
C GLY A 19 -8.30 8.12 3.44
N GLN A 20 -8.85 7.48 4.47
CA GLN A 20 -10.00 7.98 5.22
C GLN A 20 -9.71 9.29 5.96
N LEU A 21 -8.55 9.39 6.64
CA LEU A 21 -8.15 10.62 7.33
C LEU A 21 -8.02 11.81 6.36
N LEU A 22 -7.45 11.60 5.18
CA LEU A 22 -7.37 12.62 4.12
C LEU A 22 -8.77 13.02 3.64
N ASN A 23 -9.64 12.06 3.37
CA ASN A 23 -11.00 12.33 2.94
C ASN A 23 -11.80 13.09 4.01
N ASP A 24 -11.67 12.71 5.27
CA ASP A 24 -12.32 13.40 6.39
C ASP A 24 -11.82 14.85 6.50
N MET A 25 -10.52 15.08 6.33
CA MET A 25 -9.95 16.41 6.33
C MET A 25 -10.52 17.27 5.20
N PHE A 26 -10.52 16.77 3.95
CA PHE A 26 -11.11 17.50 2.82
C PHE A 26 -12.60 17.76 3.00
N THR A 27 -13.36 16.78 3.48
CA THR A 27 -14.79 16.93 3.76
C THR A 27 -15.06 18.04 4.79
N HIS A 28 -14.17 18.19 5.77
CA HIS A 28 -14.30 19.28 6.76
C HIS A 28 -13.91 20.64 6.22
N ILE A 29 -12.90 20.70 5.34
CA ILE A 29 -12.49 21.91 4.64
C ILE A 29 -13.59 22.38 3.68
N ASP A 30 -14.18 21.49 2.91
CA ASP A 30 -15.21 21.79 1.90
C ASP A 30 -16.55 22.25 2.52
N LYS A 31 -16.86 21.80 3.75
CA LYS A 31 -18.09 22.24 4.45
C LYS A 31 -18.11 23.74 4.76
N ILE A 32 -16.98 24.39 4.79
CA ILE A 32 -16.90 25.83 4.91
C ILE A 32 -16.81 26.41 3.49
N ASN A 33 -17.96 26.77 2.95
CA ASN A 33 -18.02 27.54 1.73
C ASN A 33 -17.68 29.02 2.06
N PRO A 34 -16.52 29.55 1.66
CA PRO A 34 -16.16 30.96 1.88
C PRO A 34 -17.20 31.90 1.30
N ASP A 35 -17.86 31.51 0.20
CA ASP A 35 -18.89 32.33 -0.48
C ASP A 35 -20.17 32.49 0.36
N ALA A 36 -20.44 31.56 1.29
CA ALA A 36 -21.58 31.69 2.22
C ALA A 36 -21.41 32.86 3.21
N PHE A 37 -20.17 33.32 3.41
CA PHE A 37 -19.82 34.43 4.30
C PHE A 37 -19.62 35.77 3.56
N MET A 38 -19.66 35.79 2.21
CA MET A 38 -19.55 37.00 1.38
C MET A 38 -20.94 37.47 0.97
N PRO A 39 -21.46 38.56 1.56
CA PRO A 39 -22.82 39.03 1.28
C PRO A 39 -23.03 39.66 -0.10
N GLU A 40 -21.97 39.94 -0.86
CA GLU A 40 -22.06 40.63 -2.15
C GLU A 40 -22.61 39.76 -3.31
N LYS A 41 -22.65 38.41 -3.18
CA LYS A 41 -23.14 37.51 -4.22
C LYS A 41 -24.53 36.94 -3.97
N GLN A 42 -25.21 37.33 -2.88
CA GLN A 42 -26.56 36.83 -2.62
C GLN A 42 -27.58 37.59 -3.41
N ASN A 43 -28.26 36.91 -4.35
CA ASN A 43 -29.39 37.48 -5.09
C ASN A 43 -30.48 37.95 -4.12
N PHE A 44 -31.09 39.11 -4.41
CA PHE A 44 -32.13 39.79 -3.62
C PHE A 44 -33.30 38.86 -3.19
N ILE A 45 -33.57 37.79 -3.95
CA ILE A 45 -34.62 36.81 -3.71
C ILE A 45 -34.23 35.84 -2.58
N SER A 46 -32.95 35.50 -2.38
CA SER A 46 -32.52 34.58 -1.31
C SER A 46 -32.58 35.25 0.08
N ARG A 47 -32.53 36.57 0.15
CA ARG A 47 -32.68 37.35 1.40
C ARG A 47 -34.07 37.25 2.03
N LEU A 48 -35.11 37.04 1.22
CA LEU A 48 -36.52 36.92 1.69
C LEU A 48 -36.85 35.55 2.31
N PHE A 49 -36.02 34.51 2.02
CA PHE A 49 -36.23 33.13 2.49
C PHE A 49 -35.23 32.62 3.54
N GLN A 50 -34.21 33.41 3.88
CA GLN A 50 -33.25 32.99 4.92
C GLN A 50 -33.75 33.33 6.32
N LYS A 51 -34.24 32.31 7.01
CA LYS A 51 -34.40 32.33 8.46
C LYS A 51 -33.01 32.44 9.12
N ARG A 52 -32.81 33.55 9.88
CA ARG A 52 -31.66 33.87 10.74
C ARG A 52 -30.31 34.01 10.02
N GLN A 53 -29.79 35.23 10.01
CA GLN A 53 -28.34 35.45 9.84
C GLN A 53 -27.62 34.83 11.05
N PRO A 54 -26.66 33.92 10.83
CA PRO A 54 -25.93 33.32 11.95
C PRO A 54 -25.20 34.39 12.74
N ASN A 55 -25.30 34.33 14.06
CA ASN A 55 -24.65 35.28 14.95
C ASN A 55 -23.12 35.11 14.83
N LEU A 56 -22.33 36.22 14.86
CA LEU A 56 -20.86 36.16 14.75
C LEU A 56 -20.24 35.23 15.79
N GLN A 57 -20.84 35.12 16.96
CA GLN A 57 -20.40 34.19 18.00
C GLN A 57 -20.59 32.72 17.59
N GLU A 58 -21.68 32.39 16.89
CA GLU A 58 -21.89 31.03 16.34
C GLU A 58 -20.84 30.72 15.27
N ILE A 59 -20.63 31.65 14.33
CA ILE A 59 -19.59 31.51 13.29
C ILE A 59 -18.18 31.34 13.89
N MET A 60 -17.81 32.14 14.88
CA MET A 60 -16.52 32.02 15.56
C MET A 60 -16.40 30.70 16.36
N SER A 61 -17.48 30.26 16.99
CA SER A 61 -17.52 28.98 17.72
C SER A 61 -17.31 27.81 16.77
N ASP A 62 -18.04 27.79 15.65
CA ASP A 62 -17.95 26.71 14.64
C ASP A 62 -16.57 26.68 13.99
N TYR A 63 -16.00 27.86 13.68
CA TYR A 63 -14.63 27.97 13.21
C TYR A 63 -13.63 27.42 14.21
N THR A 64 -13.72 27.77 15.50
CA THR A 64 -12.80 27.31 16.52
C THR A 64 -12.86 25.78 16.67
N ARG A 65 -14.08 25.22 16.67
CA ARG A 65 -14.27 23.77 16.70
C ARG A 65 -13.65 23.08 15.48
N LEU A 66 -13.84 23.66 14.29
CA LEU A 66 -13.32 23.09 13.07
C LEU A 66 -11.80 23.20 12.99
N LYS A 67 -11.23 24.33 13.41
CA LYS A 67 -9.78 24.49 13.54
C LYS A 67 -9.18 23.41 14.42
N VAL A 68 -9.71 23.20 15.62
CA VAL A 68 -9.23 22.16 16.54
C VAL A 68 -9.34 20.76 15.89
N ARG A 69 -10.39 20.51 15.12
CA ARG A 69 -10.57 19.22 14.44
C ARG A 69 -9.55 19.03 13.32
N ILE A 70 -9.28 20.04 12.51
CA ILE A 70 -8.26 20.02 11.45
C ILE A 70 -6.86 19.86 12.05
N ASP A 71 -6.54 20.59 13.13
CA ASP A 71 -5.26 20.46 13.82
C ASP A 71 -5.03 19.00 14.34
N ARG A 72 -6.07 18.36 14.87
CA ARG A 72 -6.00 16.94 15.27
C ARG A 72 -5.80 16.01 14.06
N LEU A 73 -6.52 16.23 12.96
CA LEU A 73 -6.36 15.44 11.74
C LEU A 73 -4.96 15.63 11.14
N SER A 74 -4.40 16.84 11.20
CA SER A 74 -3.03 17.12 10.77
C SER A 74 -2.02 16.26 11.54
N ILE A 75 -2.11 16.24 12.87
CA ILE A 75 -1.24 15.41 13.72
C ILE A 75 -1.38 13.91 13.38
N GLN A 76 -2.60 13.43 13.16
CA GLN A 76 -2.83 12.04 12.77
C GLN A 76 -2.25 11.73 11.39
N LEU A 77 -2.34 12.66 10.44
CA LEU A 77 -1.75 12.53 9.12
C LEU A 77 -0.22 12.52 9.17
N GLU A 78 0.41 13.35 10.02
CA GLU A 78 1.86 13.32 10.25
C GLU A 78 2.32 11.96 10.78
N HIS A 79 1.62 11.40 11.76
CA HIS A 79 1.91 10.06 12.26
C HIS A 79 1.75 8.99 11.17
N SER A 80 0.68 9.07 10.37
CA SER A 80 0.47 8.16 9.25
C SER A 80 1.56 8.28 8.18
N GLN A 81 2.05 9.50 7.92
CA GLN A 81 3.16 9.74 6.98
C GLN A 81 4.45 9.04 7.44
N ILE A 82 4.79 9.17 8.74
CA ILE A 82 5.96 8.50 9.32
C ILE A 82 5.83 6.98 9.20
N GLN A 83 4.64 6.43 9.42
CA GLN A 83 4.40 4.99 9.29
C GLN A 83 4.53 4.54 7.82
N LEU A 84 3.92 5.26 6.88
CA LEU A 84 4.01 4.97 5.45
C LEU A 84 5.45 5.03 4.93
N LEU A 85 6.29 5.94 5.44
CA LEU A 85 7.72 5.98 5.10
C LEU A 85 8.45 4.71 5.54
N LYS A 86 8.17 4.22 6.75
CA LYS A 86 8.75 2.95 7.25
C LYS A 86 8.25 1.75 6.43
N ASP A 87 6.97 1.75 6.07
CA ASP A 87 6.37 0.68 5.26
C ASP A 87 6.96 0.67 3.85
N ASN A 88 7.22 1.83 3.24
CA ASN A 88 7.90 1.93 1.95
C ASN A 88 9.33 1.40 1.98
N ASP A 89 10.09 1.67 3.05
CA ASP A 89 11.42 1.08 3.24
C ASP A 89 11.35 -0.45 3.41
N LEU A 90 10.35 -0.93 4.15
CA LEU A 90 10.09 -2.36 4.27
C LEU A 90 9.74 -2.99 2.92
N MET A 91 8.90 -2.35 2.11
CA MET A 91 8.56 -2.84 0.76
C MET A 91 9.80 -2.92 -0.14
N GLU A 92 10.72 -1.97 -0.06
CA GLU A 92 11.99 -2.04 -0.80
C GLU A 92 12.85 -3.24 -0.37
N LYS A 93 12.94 -3.49 0.93
CA LYS A 93 13.64 -4.69 1.45
C LYS A 93 12.98 -5.98 0.97
N LEU A 94 11.64 -6.03 1.01
CA LEU A 94 10.89 -7.19 0.51
C LEU A 94 11.09 -7.42 -0.98
N TYR A 95 11.15 -6.37 -1.78
CA TYR A 95 11.44 -6.47 -3.21
C TYR A 95 12.81 -7.09 -3.47
N LYS A 96 13.85 -6.61 -2.79
CA LYS A 96 15.21 -7.16 -2.90
C LYS A 96 15.30 -8.62 -2.44
N MET A 97 14.59 -8.95 -1.35
CA MET A 97 14.51 -10.34 -0.89
C MET A 97 13.80 -11.24 -1.91
N ASN A 98 12.72 -10.76 -2.53
CA ASN A 98 12.00 -11.49 -3.57
C ASN A 98 12.88 -11.72 -4.81
N GLU A 99 13.64 -10.71 -5.23
CA GLU A 99 14.60 -10.84 -6.33
C GLU A 99 15.68 -11.89 -6.03
N SER A 100 16.26 -11.83 -4.83
CA SER A 100 17.26 -12.83 -4.38
C SER A 100 16.66 -14.23 -4.34
N TYR A 101 15.45 -14.38 -3.80
CA TYR A 101 14.71 -15.63 -3.75
C TYR A 101 14.47 -16.20 -5.15
N PHE A 102 13.99 -15.39 -6.09
CA PHE A 102 13.81 -15.77 -7.49
C PHE A 102 15.12 -16.30 -8.12
N ARG A 103 16.24 -15.60 -7.90
CA ARG A 103 17.55 -16.03 -8.42
C ARG A 103 17.98 -17.38 -7.84
N HIS A 104 17.76 -17.62 -6.54
CA HIS A 104 18.09 -18.90 -5.90
C HIS A 104 17.21 -20.04 -6.42
N ILE A 105 15.92 -19.82 -6.57
CA ILE A 105 15.01 -20.83 -7.13
C ILE A 105 15.46 -21.27 -8.53
N ASN A 106 15.80 -20.34 -9.40
CA ASN A 106 16.29 -20.69 -10.74
C ASN A 106 17.55 -21.57 -10.71
N LYS A 107 18.46 -21.32 -9.78
CA LYS A 107 19.64 -22.18 -9.59
C LYS A 107 19.25 -23.61 -9.16
N TYR A 108 18.28 -23.73 -8.25
CA TYR A 108 17.80 -25.04 -7.79
C TYR A 108 17.05 -25.78 -8.89
N ILE A 109 16.24 -25.09 -9.70
CA ILE A 109 15.56 -25.69 -10.87
C ILE A 109 16.61 -26.24 -11.84
N ALA A 110 17.61 -25.42 -12.21
CA ALA A 110 18.68 -25.86 -13.11
C ALA A 110 19.47 -27.06 -12.55
N ALA A 111 19.72 -27.07 -11.21
CA ALA A 111 20.38 -28.21 -10.57
C ALA A 111 19.52 -29.50 -10.62
N CYS A 112 18.21 -29.38 -10.43
CA CYS A 112 17.29 -30.51 -10.59
C CYS A 112 17.29 -31.03 -12.04
N GLU A 113 17.25 -30.15 -13.04
CA GLU A 113 17.29 -30.51 -14.46
C GLU A 113 18.58 -31.24 -14.84
N LEU A 114 19.73 -30.68 -14.43
CA LEU A 114 21.02 -31.33 -14.66
C LEU A 114 21.12 -32.70 -13.99
N LYS A 115 20.66 -32.81 -12.74
CA LYS A 115 20.68 -34.10 -12.04
C LYS A 115 19.73 -35.14 -12.67
N MET A 116 18.55 -34.71 -13.10
CA MET A 116 17.63 -35.61 -13.80
C MET A 116 18.22 -36.06 -15.15
N TYR A 117 18.89 -35.14 -15.86
CA TYR A 117 19.58 -35.48 -17.12
C TYR A 117 20.65 -36.55 -16.88
N GLU A 118 21.57 -36.35 -15.92
CA GLU A 118 22.60 -37.31 -15.53
C GLU A 118 22.02 -38.68 -15.19
N LEU A 119 20.99 -38.70 -14.31
CA LEU A 119 20.37 -39.96 -13.88
C LEU A 119 19.71 -40.72 -15.03
N LYS A 120 19.01 -40.00 -15.93
CA LYS A 120 18.29 -40.64 -17.04
C LYS A 120 19.20 -41.05 -18.19
N THR A 121 20.28 -40.32 -18.48
CA THR A 121 21.13 -40.60 -19.65
C THR A 121 22.35 -41.43 -19.34
N GLU A 122 22.86 -41.39 -18.10
CA GLU A 122 24.08 -42.09 -17.74
C GLU A 122 23.85 -43.27 -16.78
N LEU A 123 23.13 -43.03 -15.66
CA LEU A 123 23.04 -44.04 -14.62
C LEU A 123 21.95 -45.05 -14.89
N LEU A 124 20.78 -44.62 -15.34
CA LEU A 124 19.64 -45.53 -15.58
C LEU A 124 19.96 -46.58 -16.67
N PRO A 125 20.55 -46.24 -17.84
CA PRO A 125 20.89 -47.23 -18.85
C PRO A 125 21.92 -48.25 -18.35
N LYS A 126 22.91 -47.78 -17.56
CA LYS A 126 23.94 -48.69 -16.99
C LYS A 126 23.32 -49.69 -16.03
N LEU A 127 22.46 -49.26 -15.10
CA LEU A 127 21.79 -50.16 -14.16
C LEU A 127 20.82 -51.12 -14.87
N GLN A 128 20.10 -50.65 -15.88
CA GLN A 128 19.22 -51.52 -16.67
C GLN A 128 20.01 -52.61 -17.42
N GLN A 129 21.15 -52.25 -18.01
CA GLN A 129 22.02 -53.21 -18.68
C GLN A 129 22.56 -54.26 -17.68
N THR A 130 23.01 -53.82 -16.49
CA THR A 130 23.49 -54.73 -15.45
C THR A 130 22.38 -55.68 -15.02
N ALA A 131 21.21 -55.21 -14.68
CA ALA A 131 20.06 -56.03 -14.25
C ALA A 131 19.63 -57.03 -15.33
N THR A 132 19.74 -56.65 -16.62
CA THR A 132 19.43 -57.58 -17.74
C THR A 132 20.46 -58.69 -17.86
N ILE A 133 21.73 -58.44 -17.54
CA ILE A 133 22.83 -59.42 -17.62
C ILE A 133 22.83 -60.35 -16.41
N THR A 134 22.70 -59.79 -15.18
CA THR A 134 22.85 -60.55 -13.92
C THR A 134 21.61 -61.30 -13.57
N LEU A 135 20.41 -60.83 -13.96
CA LEU A 135 19.10 -61.34 -13.55
C LEU A 135 18.96 -61.39 -12.02
N ASP A 136 19.72 -60.55 -11.29
CA ASP A 136 19.69 -60.48 -9.84
C ASP A 136 18.53 -59.59 -9.38
N PRO A 137 17.66 -60.07 -8.47
CA PRO A 137 16.59 -59.25 -7.91
C PRO A 137 17.05 -57.93 -7.24
N LEU A 138 18.30 -57.87 -6.73
CA LEU A 138 18.88 -56.67 -6.13
C LEU A 138 19.19 -55.60 -7.22
N ASP A 139 19.67 -56.03 -8.39
CA ASP A 139 19.93 -55.11 -9.50
C ASP A 139 18.61 -54.58 -10.06
N GLU A 140 17.56 -55.37 -10.16
CA GLU A 140 16.23 -54.89 -10.51
C GLU A 140 15.69 -53.89 -9.48
N GLN A 141 15.94 -54.13 -8.18
CA GLN A 141 15.54 -53.21 -7.13
C GLN A 141 16.29 -51.86 -7.27
N ALA A 142 17.59 -51.89 -7.59
CA ALA A 142 18.36 -50.65 -7.83
C ALA A 142 17.79 -49.81 -8.98
N VAL A 143 17.29 -50.46 -10.03
CA VAL A 143 16.60 -49.75 -11.13
C VAL A 143 15.31 -49.09 -10.65
N ARG A 144 14.50 -49.82 -9.86
CA ARG A 144 13.24 -49.27 -9.29
C ARG A 144 13.52 -48.10 -8.35
N ASP A 145 14.54 -48.20 -7.51
CA ASP A 145 14.93 -47.14 -6.58
C ASP A 145 15.40 -45.88 -7.33
N LEU A 146 16.13 -46.05 -8.44
CA LEU A 146 16.56 -44.94 -9.27
C LEU A 146 15.35 -44.25 -9.96
N HIS A 147 14.37 -45.00 -10.42
CA HIS A 147 13.15 -44.44 -10.96
C HIS A 147 12.41 -43.60 -9.91
N MET A 148 12.25 -44.09 -8.68
CA MET A 148 11.66 -43.34 -7.58
C MET A 148 12.44 -42.05 -7.30
N GLN A 149 13.78 -42.13 -7.28
CA GLN A 149 14.62 -40.94 -7.08
C GLN A 149 14.39 -39.87 -8.18
N ILE A 150 14.30 -40.27 -9.44
CA ILE A 150 14.01 -39.38 -10.57
C ILE A 150 12.63 -38.72 -10.39
N GLU A 151 11.61 -39.46 -10.00
CA GLU A 151 10.27 -38.93 -9.73
C GLU A 151 10.28 -37.92 -8.57
N TRP A 152 11.06 -38.16 -7.51
CA TRP A 152 11.20 -37.24 -6.39
C TRP A 152 11.84 -35.93 -6.80
N ILE A 153 12.87 -35.97 -7.64
CA ILE A 153 13.53 -34.78 -8.17
C ILE A 153 12.57 -34.01 -9.08
N ASP A 154 11.77 -34.68 -9.91
CA ASP A 154 10.82 -34.06 -10.79
C ASP A 154 9.70 -33.34 -10.02
N LYS A 155 9.13 -33.99 -8.99
CA LYS A 155 8.18 -33.35 -8.07
C LYS A 155 8.79 -32.13 -7.39
N ARG A 156 10.04 -32.25 -6.92
CA ARG A 156 10.75 -31.12 -6.29
C ARG A 156 10.96 -29.96 -7.25
N LYS A 157 11.32 -30.25 -8.50
CA LYS A 157 11.46 -29.26 -9.56
C LYS A 157 10.13 -28.53 -9.78
N TYR A 158 9.03 -29.26 -9.90
CA TYR A 158 7.70 -28.69 -10.06
C TYR A 158 7.31 -27.73 -8.91
N ASP A 159 7.56 -28.10 -7.67
CA ASP A 159 7.31 -27.24 -6.49
C ASP A 159 8.15 -25.94 -6.55
N LEU A 160 9.39 -26.03 -7.04
CA LEU A 160 10.25 -24.87 -7.24
C LEU A 160 9.75 -23.98 -8.38
N GLU A 161 9.23 -24.56 -9.46
CA GLU A 161 8.62 -23.81 -10.56
C GLU A 161 7.39 -23.01 -10.10
N ILE A 162 6.50 -23.63 -9.30
CA ILE A 162 5.37 -22.91 -8.66
C ILE A 162 5.89 -21.78 -7.79
N SER A 163 6.92 -22.04 -6.98
CA SER A 163 7.51 -21.02 -6.10
C SER A 163 8.13 -19.85 -6.90
N ARG A 164 8.71 -20.14 -8.06
CA ARG A 164 9.21 -19.13 -9.01
C ARG A 164 8.08 -18.25 -9.55
N GLU A 165 6.97 -18.85 -9.96
CA GLU A 165 5.81 -18.11 -10.45
C GLU A 165 5.22 -17.17 -9.38
N ILE A 166 5.16 -17.63 -8.13
CA ILE A 166 4.76 -16.80 -6.99
C ILE A 166 5.71 -15.62 -6.83
N ALA A 167 7.02 -15.82 -6.94
CA ALA A 167 8.00 -14.74 -6.84
C ALA A 167 7.85 -13.71 -7.98
N ILE A 168 7.58 -14.17 -9.20
CA ILE A 168 7.31 -13.28 -10.36
C ILE A 168 6.08 -12.44 -10.12
N GLN A 169 4.98 -13.04 -9.65
CA GLN A 169 3.72 -12.33 -9.39
C GLN A 169 3.81 -11.37 -8.19
N SER A 170 4.66 -11.68 -7.20
CA SER A 170 4.83 -10.85 -6.01
C SER A 170 5.57 -9.55 -6.31
N ALA A 171 6.50 -9.53 -7.25
CA ALA A 171 7.32 -8.36 -7.55
C ALA A 171 6.49 -7.11 -7.94
N PRO A 172 5.58 -7.15 -8.93
CA PRO A 172 4.74 -6.00 -9.27
C PRO A 172 3.76 -5.63 -8.15
N GLN A 173 3.28 -6.59 -7.36
CA GLN A 173 2.39 -6.31 -6.22
C GLN A 173 3.11 -5.48 -5.15
N ILE A 174 4.36 -5.83 -4.81
CA ILE A 174 5.19 -5.05 -3.87
C ILE A 174 5.37 -3.62 -4.40
N ARG A 175 5.69 -3.45 -5.69
CA ARG A 175 5.87 -2.13 -6.30
C ARG A 175 4.59 -1.30 -6.32
N MET A 176 3.46 -1.92 -6.58
CA MET A 176 2.15 -1.24 -6.54
C MET A 176 1.83 -0.70 -5.13
N ILE A 177 2.10 -1.49 -4.09
CA ILE A 177 1.90 -1.06 -2.69
C ILE A 177 2.84 0.10 -2.36
N GLN A 178 4.10 0.00 -2.75
CA GLN A 178 5.10 1.03 -2.54
C GLN A 178 4.71 2.35 -3.23
N GLN A 179 4.26 2.30 -4.48
CA GLN A 179 3.79 3.47 -5.22
C GLN A 179 2.56 4.12 -4.58
N THR A 180 1.61 3.29 -4.12
CA THR A 180 0.42 3.79 -3.41
C THR A 180 0.81 4.49 -2.11
N GLY A 181 1.72 3.91 -1.33
CA GLY A 181 2.27 4.52 -0.13
C GLY A 181 2.95 5.87 -0.42
N GLN A 182 3.75 5.93 -1.48
CA GLN A 182 4.42 7.15 -1.91
C GLN A 182 3.44 8.26 -2.29
N MET A 183 2.40 7.94 -3.07
CA MET A 183 1.36 8.91 -3.42
C MET A 183 0.63 9.46 -2.19
N LEU A 184 0.37 8.62 -1.19
CA LEU A 184 -0.26 9.07 0.05
C LEU A 184 0.66 9.98 0.86
N ILE A 185 1.95 9.66 0.96
CA ILE A 185 2.96 10.51 1.60
C ILE A 185 2.98 11.90 0.98
N GLU A 186 3.03 11.99 -0.35
CA GLU A 186 3.01 13.26 -1.09
C GLU A 186 1.70 14.03 -0.87
N LYS A 187 0.56 13.32 -0.87
CA LYS A 187 -0.74 13.92 -0.62
C LYS A 187 -0.85 14.49 0.80
N ILE A 188 -0.37 13.76 1.81
CA ILE A 188 -0.31 14.24 3.20
C ILE A 188 0.57 15.49 3.28
N GLN A 189 1.76 15.45 2.72
CA GLN A 189 2.70 16.56 2.73
C GLN A 189 2.10 17.81 2.09
N SER A 190 1.50 17.69 0.91
CA SER A 190 0.79 18.78 0.24
C SER A 190 -0.37 19.31 1.08
N SER A 191 -1.11 18.43 1.74
CA SER A 191 -2.24 18.83 2.59
C SER A 191 -1.78 19.64 3.79
N ILE A 192 -0.75 19.21 4.48
CA ILE A 192 -0.21 19.87 5.69
C ILE A 192 0.48 21.21 5.32
N LEU A 193 1.30 21.23 4.26
CA LEU A 193 2.12 22.39 3.93
C LEU A 193 1.37 23.45 3.09
N THR A 194 0.30 23.07 2.41
CA THR A 194 -0.37 23.96 1.46
C THR A 194 -1.85 24.11 1.75
N THR A 195 -2.61 23.01 1.77
CA THR A 195 -4.08 23.05 1.85
C THR A 195 -4.56 23.62 3.18
N ILE A 196 -4.02 23.12 4.29
CA ILE A 196 -4.40 23.60 5.64
C ILE A 196 -4.05 25.07 5.86
N PRO A 197 -2.82 25.56 5.59
CA PRO A 197 -2.48 26.96 5.74
C PRO A 197 -3.30 27.91 4.85
N ILE A 198 -3.55 27.54 3.59
CA ILE A 198 -4.41 28.35 2.70
C ILE A 198 -5.80 28.49 3.30
N TRP A 199 -6.39 27.37 3.72
CA TRP A 199 -7.71 27.36 4.35
C TRP A 199 -7.73 28.22 5.63
N GLN A 200 -6.73 28.08 6.52
CA GLN A 200 -6.63 28.87 7.73
C GLN A 200 -6.54 30.37 7.44
N ASN A 201 -5.77 30.77 6.42
CA ASN A 201 -5.66 32.16 5.98
C ASN A 201 -6.98 32.70 5.43
N GLN A 202 -7.68 31.94 4.60
CA GLN A 202 -8.98 32.35 4.06
C GLN A 202 -10.00 32.63 5.18
N ILE A 203 -10.06 31.75 6.16
CA ILE A 203 -10.95 31.95 7.29
C ILE A 203 -10.54 33.14 8.16
N ALA A 204 -9.26 33.35 8.41
CA ALA A 204 -8.77 34.49 9.17
C ALA A 204 -9.19 35.82 8.49
N VAL A 205 -9.08 35.89 7.16
CA VAL A 205 -9.52 37.07 6.37
C VAL A 205 -11.03 37.28 6.51
N ILE A 206 -11.83 36.22 6.39
CA ILE A 206 -13.31 36.31 6.52
C ILE A 206 -13.70 36.83 7.91
N LEU A 207 -13.09 36.30 8.97
CA LEU A 207 -13.35 36.73 10.33
C LEU A 207 -12.98 38.20 10.55
N GLN A 208 -11.87 38.67 9.98
CA GLN A 208 -11.42 40.03 10.07
C GLN A 208 -12.37 41.00 9.32
N MET A 209 -12.80 40.62 8.11
CA MET A 209 -13.78 41.40 7.36
C MET A 209 -15.11 41.56 8.11
N ASN A 210 -15.62 40.47 8.70
CA ASN A 210 -16.85 40.53 9.46
C ASN A 210 -16.71 41.40 10.75
N LYS A 211 -15.55 41.41 11.38
CA LYS A 211 -15.27 42.27 12.53
C LYS A 211 -15.27 43.76 12.13
N HIS A 212 -14.63 44.13 11.03
CA HIS A 212 -14.61 45.51 10.51
C HIS A 212 -15.99 46.01 10.14
N ARG A 213 -16.80 45.18 9.48
CA ARG A 213 -18.16 45.52 9.09
C ARG A 213 -19.03 45.86 10.30
N ARG A 214 -18.96 45.12 11.39
CA ARG A 214 -19.71 45.38 12.61
C ARG A 214 -19.29 46.67 13.30
N LEU A 215 -18.01 47.00 13.26
CA LEU A 215 -17.55 48.30 13.80
C LEU A 215 -18.13 49.45 13.00
N ALA A 216 -18.25 49.32 11.67
CA ALA A 216 -18.87 50.32 10.82
C ALA A 216 -20.40 50.41 10.94
N GLU A 217 -21.07 49.38 11.43
CA GLU A 217 -22.53 49.33 11.68
C GLU A 217 -22.90 49.89 13.09
N THR A 218 -21.91 50.10 13.98
CA THR A 218 -22.08 50.61 15.35
C THR A 218 -21.70 52.07 15.52
N GLU A 219 -21.16 52.73 14.49
CA GLU A 219 -21.02 54.19 14.37
C GLU A 219 -22.21 54.79 13.62
#